data_554ccb838abb84f839254afde3f9eb9f
#
_entry.id   554ccb838abb84f839254afde3f9eb9f
#
_cell.length_a   1.000
_cell.length_b   1.000
_cell.length_c   1.000
_cell.angle_alpha   90.00
_cell.angle_beta   90.00
_cell.angle_gamma   90.00
#
_symmetry.space_group_name_H-M   'P 1'
#
loop_
_entity.id
_entity.type
_entity.pdbx_description
1 polymer ?
#
loop_
_entity_poly.entity_id
_entity_poly.type
_entity_poly.pdbx_seq_one_letter_code
_entity_poly.pdbx_strand_id
1 'polypeptide(L)'
;MTFQDEIAAFFARYVEAFARRDADALSELWEPVGLFPSSTGNFALPREAFLDHCVTLMDFYRKQGVVQPLGELRSAVELFPNVAQARMTYRMRGEGDALVAEWDHVYILRRSDRWRVSLTIADGEMAAWAARGAQL
;
A
#
# COMPACT_ATOMS: atom_id res chain seq x y z
N MET A 1 -9.45 11.17 19.31
CA MET A 1 -8.89 11.05 17.94
C MET A 1 -10.04 10.92 16.96
N THR A 2 -10.07 11.75 15.94
CA THR A 2 -11.10 11.71 14.90
C THR A 2 -10.87 10.55 13.94
N PHE A 3 -11.87 10.23 13.12
CA PHE A 3 -11.73 9.25 12.06
C PHE A 3 -10.55 9.62 11.12
N GLN A 4 -10.46 10.89 10.71
CA GLN A 4 -9.37 11.35 9.83
C GLN A 4 -8.01 11.15 10.51
N ASP A 5 -7.90 11.44 11.80
CA ASP A 5 -6.66 11.25 12.55
C ASP A 5 -6.28 9.78 12.64
N GLU A 6 -7.26 8.90 12.84
CA GLU A 6 -7.02 7.45 12.92
C GLU A 6 -6.47 6.91 11.61
N ILE A 7 -7.06 7.32 10.48
CA ILE A 7 -6.62 6.85 9.15
C ILE A 7 -5.24 7.45 8.80
N ALA A 8 -5.02 8.73 9.14
CA ALA A 8 -3.70 9.35 8.92
C ALA A 8 -2.61 8.62 9.72
N ALA A 9 -2.89 8.30 10.99
CA ALA A 9 -1.94 7.54 11.83
C ALA A 9 -1.70 6.14 11.29
N PHE A 10 -2.76 5.48 10.76
CA PHE A 10 -2.64 4.16 10.15
C PHE A 10 -1.66 4.19 8.97
N PHE A 11 -1.85 5.12 8.03
CA PHE A 11 -0.99 5.18 6.85
C PHE A 11 0.40 5.71 7.14
N ALA A 12 0.60 6.50 8.21
CA ALA A 12 1.94 6.83 8.66
C ALA A 12 2.72 5.57 9.06
N ARG A 13 2.08 4.64 9.78
CA ARG A 13 2.70 3.35 10.12
C ARG A 13 2.91 2.48 8.88
N TYR A 14 1.96 2.52 7.95
CA TYR A 14 2.00 1.75 6.70
C TYR A 14 3.23 2.13 5.86
N VAL A 15 3.40 3.42 5.62
CA VAL A 15 4.53 3.96 4.86
C VAL A 15 5.86 3.70 5.59
N GLU A 16 5.87 3.82 6.91
CA GLU A 16 7.08 3.54 7.69
C GLU A 16 7.50 2.07 7.57
N ALA A 17 6.55 1.14 7.57
CA ALA A 17 6.86 -0.27 7.39
C ALA A 17 7.53 -0.52 6.04
N PHE A 18 7.05 0.12 4.98
CA PHE A 18 7.70 0.08 3.66
C PHE A 18 9.11 0.67 3.71
N ALA A 19 9.25 1.84 4.32
CA ALA A 19 10.55 2.54 4.39
C ALA A 19 11.61 1.72 5.12
N ARG A 20 11.20 0.96 6.16
CA ARG A 20 12.09 0.09 6.91
C ARG A 20 12.23 -1.31 6.29
N ARG A 21 11.51 -1.58 5.22
CA ARG A 21 11.46 -2.91 4.59
C ARG A 21 11.06 -3.99 5.59
N ASP A 22 10.06 -3.66 6.41
CA ASP A 22 9.56 -4.55 7.46
C ASP A 22 8.27 -5.23 6.96
N ALA A 23 8.44 -6.35 6.27
CA ALA A 23 7.32 -7.10 5.68
C ALA A 23 6.37 -7.63 6.76
N ASP A 24 6.89 -8.06 7.90
CA ASP A 24 6.05 -8.54 9.01
C ASP A 24 5.16 -7.42 9.55
N ALA A 25 5.74 -6.24 9.80
CA ALA A 25 4.98 -5.09 10.26
C ALA A 25 3.90 -4.70 9.24
N LEU A 26 4.22 -4.73 7.95
CA LEU A 26 3.26 -4.41 6.90
C LEU A 26 2.12 -5.42 6.88
N SER A 27 2.42 -6.71 6.99
CA SER A 27 1.41 -7.77 6.96
C SER A 27 0.44 -7.69 8.14
N GLU A 28 0.89 -7.19 9.29
CA GLU A 28 0.04 -6.98 10.47
C GLU A 28 -1.02 -5.88 10.25
N LEU A 29 -0.81 -4.99 9.29
CA LEU A 29 -1.74 -3.93 8.94
C LEU A 29 -2.81 -4.39 7.96
N TRP A 30 -2.76 -5.64 7.53
CA TRP A 30 -3.73 -6.25 6.62
C TRP A 30 -4.58 -7.29 7.32
N GLU A 31 -5.78 -7.52 6.77
CA GLU A 31 -6.62 -8.65 7.15
C GLU A 31 -5.90 -9.96 6.84
N PRO A 32 -6.28 -11.08 7.51
CA PRO A 32 -5.63 -12.38 7.28
C PRO A 32 -5.64 -12.84 5.81
N VAL A 33 -6.64 -12.41 5.02
CA VAL A 33 -6.67 -12.61 3.57
C VAL A 33 -6.78 -11.25 2.91
N GLY A 34 -5.75 -10.86 2.16
CA GLY A 34 -5.75 -9.62 1.41
C GLY A 34 -6.41 -9.81 0.05
N LEU A 35 -7.24 -8.86 -0.38
CA LEU A 35 -7.95 -8.93 -1.65
C LEU A 35 -7.40 -7.88 -2.61
N PHE A 36 -7.25 -8.28 -3.89
CA PHE A 36 -6.67 -7.46 -4.93
C PHE A 36 -7.54 -7.52 -6.19
N PRO A 37 -8.68 -6.81 -6.20
CA PRO A 37 -9.44 -6.67 -7.43
C PRO A 37 -8.67 -5.79 -8.42
N SER A 38 -8.67 -6.17 -9.68
CA SER A 38 -7.98 -5.43 -10.74
C SER A 38 -8.74 -5.53 -12.04
N SER A 39 -8.30 -4.78 -13.05
CA SER A 39 -8.88 -4.86 -14.40
C SER A 39 -8.69 -6.22 -15.05
N THR A 40 -7.74 -7.03 -14.57
CA THR A 40 -7.44 -8.35 -15.16
C THR A 40 -7.97 -9.50 -14.33
N GLY A 41 -8.55 -9.26 -13.17
CA GLY A 41 -9.13 -10.30 -12.32
C GLY A 41 -9.11 -9.97 -10.85
N ASN A 42 -9.55 -10.93 -10.05
CA ASN A 42 -9.55 -10.82 -8.59
C ASN A 42 -8.55 -11.81 -8.02
N PHE A 43 -7.70 -11.33 -7.12
CA PHE A 43 -6.71 -12.16 -6.45
C PHE A 43 -6.95 -12.09 -4.95
N ALA A 44 -6.74 -13.22 -4.27
CA ALA A 44 -6.81 -13.29 -2.82
C ALA A 44 -5.49 -13.87 -2.32
N LEU A 45 -4.85 -13.19 -1.39
CA LEU A 45 -3.59 -13.62 -0.80
C LEU A 45 -3.80 -13.89 0.69
N PRO A 46 -3.78 -15.17 1.12
CA PRO A 46 -3.69 -15.50 2.54
C PRO A 46 -2.40 -14.92 3.13
N ARG A 47 -2.34 -14.78 4.46
CA ARG A 47 -1.25 -14.09 5.15
C ARG A 47 0.14 -14.52 4.69
N GLU A 48 0.36 -15.82 4.57
CA GLU A 48 1.67 -16.34 4.18
C GLU A 48 2.07 -15.92 2.78
N ALA A 49 1.14 -16.06 1.83
CA ALA A 49 1.36 -15.61 0.44
C ALA A 49 1.51 -14.09 0.36
N PHE A 50 0.75 -13.36 1.18
CA PHE A 50 0.86 -11.90 1.25
C PHE A 50 2.23 -11.47 1.79
N LEU A 51 2.73 -12.15 2.81
CA LEU A 51 4.04 -11.85 3.37
C LEU A 51 5.14 -12.06 2.31
N ASP A 52 5.08 -13.16 1.56
CA ASP A 52 6.01 -13.42 0.46
C ASP A 52 5.91 -12.32 -0.62
N HIS A 53 4.69 -11.88 -0.91
CA HIS A 53 4.45 -10.79 -1.85
C HIS A 53 5.10 -9.48 -1.37
N CYS A 54 4.98 -9.17 -0.08
CA CYS A 54 5.61 -7.97 0.51
C CYS A 54 7.13 -8.01 0.36
N VAL A 55 7.75 -9.15 0.63
CA VAL A 55 9.19 -9.32 0.48
C VAL A 55 9.62 -9.11 -0.97
N THR A 56 8.89 -9.72 -1.91
CA THR A 56 9.13 -9.57 -3.35
C THR A 56 8.99 -8.12 -3.79
N LEU A 57 7.95 -7.44 -3.31
CA LEU A 57 7.68 -6.04 -3.66
C LEU A 57 8.78 -5.11 -3.15
N MET A 58 9.21 -5.29 -1.91
CA MET A 58 10.28 -4.48 -1.31
C MET A 58 11.60 -4.68 -2.04
N ASP A 59 11.91 -5.93 -2.44
CA ASP A 59 13.09 -6.25 -3.23
C ASP A 59 13.00 -5.62 -4.63
N PHE A 60 11.83 -5.67 -5.24
CA PHE A 60 11.58 -5.03 -6.53
C PHE A 60 11.86 -3.52 -6.46
N TYR A 61 11.34 -2.84 -5.43
CA TYR A 61 11.58 -1.41 -5.25
C TYR A 61 13.07 -1.11 -5.13
N ARG A 62 13.78 -1.90 -4.34
CA ARG A 62 15.22 -1.74 -4.18
C ARG A 62 15.95 -1.87 -5.52
N LYS A 63 15.57 -2.87 -6.32
CA LYS A 63 16.16 -3.09 -7.65
C LYS A 63 15.85 -1.96 -8.63
N GLN A 64 14.73 -1.27 -8.45
CA GLN A 64 14.38 -0.11 -9.27
C GLN A 64 15.07 1.17 -8.81
N GLY A 65 15.89 1.10 -7.77
CA GLY A 65 16.63 2.25 -7.25
C GLY A 65 15.87 3.09 -6.25
N VAL A 66 14.78 2.57 -5.69
CA VAL A 66 14.03 3.28 -4.65
C VAL A 66 14.82 3.27 -3.36
N VAL A 67 15.13 4.47 -2.85
CA VAL A 67 15.81 4.68 -1.58
C VAL A 67 14.80 5.02 -0.50
N GLN A 68 13.79 5.83 -0.84
CA GLN A 68 12.78 6.28 0.11
C GLN A 68 11.39 6.23 -0.53
N PRO A 69 10.53 5.30 -0.10
CA PRO A 69 9.11 5.36 -0.44
C PRO A 69 8.43 6.44 0.39
N LEU A 70 7.67 7.30 -0.26
CA LEU A 70 6.86 8.34 0.38
C LEU A 70 5.40 8.11 0.02
N GLY A 71 4.51 8.32 0.99
CA GLY A 71 3.08 8.21 0.79
C GLY A 71 2.35 9.38 1.40
N GLU A 72 1.38 9.90 0.68
CA GLU A 72 0.54 11.00 1.12
C GLU A 72 -0.91 10.56 1.11
N LEU A 73 -1.59 10.70 2.25
CA LEU A 73 -3.03 10.44 2.35
C LEU A 73 -3.78 11.60 1.68
N ARG A 74 -4.48 11.29 0.58
CA ARG A 74 -5.22 12.28 -0.18
C ARG A 74 -6.63 12.48 0.33
N SER A 75 -7.28 11.39 0.70
CA SER A 75 -8.64 11.42 1.24
C SER A 75 -8.94 10.15 2.01
N ALA A 76 -9.83 10.28 2.99
CA ALA A 76 -10.39 9.14 3.72
C ALA A 76 -11.87 9.39 3.95
N VAL A 77 -12.71 8.41 3.64
CA VAL A 77 -14.14 8.49 3.75
C VAL A 77 -14.64 7.27 4.53
N GLU A 78 -15.44 7.51 5.57
CA GLU A 78 -16.12 6.41 6.26
C GLU A 78 -17.35 6.06 5.42
N LEU A 79 -17.29 4.92 4.73
CA LEU A 79 -18.39 4.47 3.86
C LEU A 79 -19.56 3.93 4.64
N PHE A 80 -19.26 3.29 5.75
CA PHE A 80 -20.21 2.71 6.70
C PHE A 80 -19.48 2.62 8.04
N PRO A 81 -20.18 2.50 9.18
CA PRO A 81 -19.46 2.32 10.44
C PRO A 81 -18.44 1.20 10.35
N ASN A 82 -17.18 1.49 10.68
CA ASN A 82 -16.06 0.57 10.68
C ASN A 82 -15.61 0.09 9.27
N VAL A 83 -16.03 0.77 8.21
CA VAL A 83 -15.57 0.52 6.83
C VAL A 83 -15.17 1.85 6.20
N ALA A 84 -13.94 1.93 5.73
CA ALA A 84 -13.39 3.17 5.18
C ALA A 84 -12.78 2.96 3.81
N GLN A 85 -12.83 4.01 3.00
CA GLN A 85 -12.05 4.10 1.76
C GLN A 85 -10.97 5.15 1.96
N ALA A 86 -9.74 4.83 1.56
CA ALA A 86 -8.63 5.77 1.58
C ALA A 86 -7.97 5.82 0.21
N ARG A 87 -7.54 7.02 -0.16
CA ARG A 87 -6.72 7.24 -1.37
C ARG A 87 -5.39 7.77 -0.94
N MET A 88 -4.34 7.13 -1.47
CA MET A 88 -2.95 7.52 -1.25
C MET A 88 -2.31 7.92 -2.57
N THR A 89 -1.37 8.85 -2.51
CA THR A 89 -0.42 9.07 -3.60
C THR A 89 0.94 8.62 -3.11
N TYR A 90 1.55 7.70 -3.83
CA TYR A 90 2.90 7.23 -3.53
C TYR A 90 3.90 7.89 -4.47
N ARG A 91 5.02 8.33 -3.89
CA ARG A 91 6.16 8.87 -4.62
C ARG A 91 7.38 8.09 -4.20
N MET A 92 7.92 7.30 -5.11
CA MET A 92 9.11 6.50 -4.85
C MET A 92 10.32 7.32 -5.23
N ARG A 93 11.12 7.72 -4.23
CA ARG A 93 12.31 8.53 -4.42
C ARG A 93 13.55 7.66 -4.48
N GLY A 94 14.44 7.99 -5.41
CA GLY A 94 15.74 7.38 -5.55
C GLY A 94 16.84 8.28 -4.99
N GLU A 95 18.09 8.01 -5.38
CA GLU A 95 19.23 8.80 -4.97
C GLU A 95 19.10 10.25 -5.46
N GLY A 96 19.57 11.19 -4.63
CA GLY A 96 19.48 12.60 -4.95
C GLY A 96 18.05 13.10 -4.98
N ASP A 97 17.12 12.42 -4.30
CA ASP A 97 15.70 12.74 -4.25
C ASP A 97 15.03 12.68 -5.64
N ALA A 98 15.58 11.91 -6.56
CA ALA A 98 15.00 11.72 -7.89
C ALA A 98 13.67 10.98 -7.79
N LEU A 99 12.68 11.41 -8.58
CA LEU A 99 11.40 10.70 -8.64
C LEU A 99 11.55 9.47 -9.53
N VAL A 100 11.44 8.29 -8.93
CA VAL A 100 11.52 7.01 -9.64
C VAL A 100 10.17 6.63 -10.22
N ALA A 101 9.12 6.71 -9.41
CA ALA A 101 7.75 6.42 -9.86
C ALA A 101 6.74 7.11 -8.94
N GLU A 102 5.57 7.40 -9.48
CA GLU A 102 4.47 8.02 -8.74
C GLU A 102 3.15 7.43 -9.23
N TRP A 103 2.23 7.16 -8.30
CA TRP A 103 0.90 6.66 -8.64
C TRP A 103 -0.09 6.91 -7.51
N ASP A 104 -1.38 6.84 -7.86
CA ASP A 104 -2.46 6.85 -6.88
C ASP A 104 -2.87 5.41 -6.54
N HIS A 105 -3.27 5.21 -5.30
CA HIS A 105 -3.60 3.90 -4.76
C HIS A 105 -4.89 3.99 -3.94
N VAL A 106 -5.74 2.99 -4.06
CA VAL A 106 -7.02 2.97 -3.35
C VAL A 106 -7.04 1.77 -2.40
N TYR A 107 -7.50 2.03 -1.17
CA TYR A 107 -7.62 1.00 -0.13
C TYR A 107 -9.04 0.99 0.41
N ILE A 108 -9.52 -0.20 0.73
CA ILE A 108 -10.67 -0.36 1.62
C ILE A 108 -10.15 -0.96 2.92
N LEU A 109 -10.51 -0.30 4.03
CA LEU A 109 -10.12 -0.72 5.36
C LEU A 109 -11.35 -1.12 6.15
N ARG A 110 -11.16 -2.01 7.09
CA ARG A 110 -12.19 -2.44 8.03
C ARG A 110 -11.63 -2.36 9.44
N ARG A 111 -12.47 -1.92 10.39
CA ARG A 111 -12.09 -1.91 11.80
C ARG A 111 -12.85 -2.98 12.56
N SER A 112 -12.11 -3.92 13.15
CA SER A 112 -12.59 -4.86 14.15
C SER A 112 -12.09 -4.40 15.53
N ASP A 113 -10.96 -4.93 15.99
CA ASP A 113 -10.23 -4.40 17.15
C ASP A 113 -9.40 -3.17 16.78
N ARG A 114 -8.98 -3.10 15.54
CA ARG A 114 -8.21 -1.99 14.95
C ARG A 114 -8.43 -1.94 13.45
N TRP A 115 -8.01 -0.85 12.82
CA TRP A 115 -8.07 -0.73 11.37
C TRP A 115 -7.07 -1.67 10.70
N ARG A 116 -7.53 -2.35 9.65
CA ARG A 116 -6.69 -3.16 8.76
C ARG A 116 -7.16 -2.99 7.33
N VAL A 117 -6.24 -3.14 6.39
CA VAL A 117 -6.60 -3.13 4.97
C VAL A 117 -7.29 -4.44 4.62
N SER A 118 -8.45 -4.37 3.99
CA SER A 118 -9.17 -5.53 3.46
C SER A 118 -8.82 -5.77 2.00
N LEU A 119 -8.73 -4.70 1.20
CA LEU A 119 -8.39 -4.80 -0.22
C LEU A 119 -7.68 -3.55 -0.71
N THR A 120 -6.96 -3.71 -1.80
CA THR A 120 -6.36 -2.59 -2.50
C THR A 120 -6.50 -2.78 -4.02
N ILE A 121 -6.56 -1.66 -4.74
CA ILE A 121 -6.52 -1.63 -6.20
C ILE A 121 -5.15 -1.10 -6.60
N ALA A 122 -4.32 -1.97 -7.17
CA ALA A 122 -2.92 -1.68 -7.48
C ALA A 122 -2.66 -1.40 -8.97
N ASP A 123 -3.72 -1.23 -9.77
CA ASP A 123 -3.58 -0.98 -11.22
C ASP A 123 -2.74 0.26 -11.51
N GLY A 124 -2.87 1.31 -10.71
CA GLY A 124 -2.09 2.54 -10.86
C GLY A 124 -0.60 2.30 -10.66
N GLU A 125 -0.24 1.50 -9.67
CA GLU A 125 1.16 1.13 -9.43
C GLU A 125 1.73 0.32 -10.59
N MET A 126 0.99 -0.70 -11.05
CA MET A 126 1.43 -1.54 -12.16
C MET A 126 1.65 -0.72 -13.42
N ALA A 127 0.74 0.23 -13.71
CA ALA A 127 0.86 1.12 -14.86
C ALA A 127 2.09 2.04 -14.74
N ALA A 128 2.36 2.56 -13.55
CA ALA A 128 3.51 3.44 -13.31
C ALA A 128 4.83 2.71 -13.57
N TRP A 129 4.95 1.45 -13.09
CA TRP A 129 6.16 0.65 -13.33
C TRP A 129 6.27 0.24 -14.78
N ALA A 130 5.18 -0.14 -15.43
CA ALA A 130 5.17 -0.49 -16.85
C ALA A 130 5.64 0.67 -17.72
N ALA A 131 5.28 1.91 -17.38
CA ALA A 131 5.72 3.11 -18.11
C ALA A 131 7.24 3.31 -18.03
N ARG A 132 7.92 2.73 -17.02
CA ARG A 132 9.38 2.74 -16.90
C ARG A 132 10.03 1.52 -17.57
N GLY A 133 9.24 0.62 -18.15
CA GLY A 133 9.74 -0.63 -18.69
C GLY A 133 10.00 -1.68 -17.62
N ALA A 134 9.47 -1.51 -16.41
CA ALA A 134 9.62 -2.47 -15.32
C ALA A 134 8.32 -3.24 -15.13
N GLN A 135 8.43 -4.50 -14.76
CA GLN A 135 7.29 -5.36 -14.55
C GLN A 135 7.32 -5.92 -13.12
N LEU A 136 6.28 -5.62 -12.40
CA LEU A 136 6.09 -6.08 -11.03
C LEU A 136 5.56 -7.52 -11.00
#